data_0da4617693f0f24ff520fdea3a8a1e3f
#
_entry.id   0da4617693f0f24ff520fdea3a8a1e3f
#
_cell.length_a   1.000
_cell.length_b   1.000
_cell.length_c   1.000
_cell.angle_alpha   90.00
_cell.angle_beta   90.00
_cell.angle_gamma   90.00
#
_symmetry.space_group_name_H-M   'P 1'
#
loop_
_entity.id
_entity.type
_entity.pdbx_description
1 polymer ?
#
loop_
_entity_poly.entity_id
_entity_poly.type
_entity_poly.pdbx_seq_one_letter_code
_entity_poly.pdbx_strand_id
1 'polypeptide(L)'
;MEIDTTSIKGETFEKDVFRLISNCLSQDEGIVFGGEFDFLLPNGVKKLKWPKNTAVEIKYRLIYNSFSKIREIYDRIQPSKLIIVVINENETSLRLTNNARMSRRQIEVISYQDLYKKTSAIGISNMDFAEDENNGNKYLDNVDANIQERIKGVLKRDKISIFLGAGVSASAGVVTWNSLLEQLCIKKGLPKIDSDIESVIKGRYIIDAYKKNPNEIPDDFYIDMRNILYANIHTSKLINSIARLIEISNIESIISYNYDDLVEQKVNEKKPCYPVFDKSRPIDGNSLHVYHVHGFIPQNGDWSPIVLGEKEYHQIYQESYNWGNVEQLHALCRSACLFIGLSMTDPNLRRLIDISNNGGEVEPVHYAFLRKIEYDVPFMEKVMRGFGVNCVWYDRHEELPELLESLCN
;
A
#
# COMPACT_ATOMS: atom_id res chain seq x y z
N MET A 1 -15.49 29.20 -8.52
CA MET A 1 -14.25 28.69 -9.11
C MET A 1 -14.55 27.29 -9.60
N GLU A 2 -14.45 27.03 -10.89
CA GLU A 2 -14.61 25.65 -11.42
C GLU A 2 -13.30 24.90 -11.19
N ILE A 3 -13.39 23.70 -10.63
CA ILE A 3 -12.24 22.84 -10.43
C ILE A 3 -12.00 22.09 -11.74
N ASP A 4 -10.75 22.11 -12.21
CA ASP A 4 -10.34 21.26 -13.33
C ASP A 4 -10.28 19.80 -12.86
N THR A 5 -11.34 19.05 -13.15
CA THR A 5 -11.47 17.63 -12.79
C THR A 5 -10.70 16.69 -13.72
N THR A 6 -10.11 17.22 -14.81
CA THR A 6 -9.39 16.39 -15.81
C THR A 6 -8.03 15.93 -15.32
N SER A 7 -7.45 16.63 -14.33
CA SER A 7 -6.15 16.31 -13.73
C SER A 7 -6.23 15.36 -12.52
N ILE A 8 -7.43 15.08 -12.00
CA ILE A 8 -7.62 14.24 -10.81
C ILE A 8 -7.54 12.76 -11.19
N LYS A 9 -6.54 12.04 -10.69
CA LYS A 9 -6.40 10.58 -10.85
C LYS A 9 -7.28 9.85 -9.83
N GLY A 10 -7.70 8.61 -10.12
CA GLY A 10 -8.62 7.84 -9.30
C GLY A 10 -8.21 7.73 -7.81
N GLU A 11 -6.94 7.43 -7.54
CA GLU A 11 -6.42 7.33 -6.14
C GLU A 11 -6.41 8.68 -5.40
N THR A 12 -6.18 9.78 -6.11
CA THR A 12 -6.26 11.14 -5.53
C THR A 12 -7.71 11.54 -5.26
N PHE A 13 -8.64 11.07 -6.08
CA PHE A 13 -10.06 11.38 -5.98
C PHE A 13 -10.69 10.86 -4.68
N GLU A 14 -10.43 9.61 -4.31
CA GLU A 14 -10.95 9.03 -3.06
C GLU A 14 -10.41 9.78 -1.84
N LYS A 15 -9.12 10.11 -1.84
CA LYS A 15 -8.46 10.88 -0.79
C LYS A 15 -9.05 12.27 -0.63
N ASP A 16 -9.28 12.97 -1.73
CA ASP A 16 -9.84 14.31 -1.71
C ASP A 16 -11.30 14.33 -1.22
N VAL A 17 -12.11 13.35 -1.65
CA VAL A 17 -13.49 13.20 -1.15
C VAL A 17 -13.50 12.93 0.34
N PHE A 18 -12.67 12.01 0.81
CA PHE A 18 -12.52 11.72 2.23
C PHE A 18 -12.14 12.98 3.04
N ARG A 19 -11.13 13.72 2.56
CA ARG A 19 -10.65 14.96 3.18
C ARG A 19 -11.75 16.01 3.29
N LEU A 20 -12.51 16.23 2.21
CA LEU A 20 -13.62 17.17 2.21
C LEU A 20 -14.68 16.82 3.26
N ILE A 21 -15.00 15.54 3.42
CA ILE A 21 -15.99 15.08 4.39
C ILE A 21 -15.43 15.14 5.81
N SER A 22 -14.19 14.71 6.03
CA SER A 22 -13.53 14.73 7.34
C SER A 22 -13.44 16.14 7.91
N ASN A 23 -13.15 17.15 7.09
CA ASN A 23 -13.12 18.55 7.49
C ASN A 23 -14.49 19.11 7.92
N CYS A 24 -15.57 18.42 7.56
CA CYS A 24 -16.92 18.79 7.96
C CYS A 24 -17.35 18.19 9.31
N LEU A 25 -16.59 17.23 9.85
CA LEU A 25 -16.96 16.54 11.09
C LEU A 25 -16.85 17.47 12.32
N SER A 26 -17.77 17.28 13.26
CA SER A 26 -17.73 17.85 14.60
C SER A 26 -17.10 16.85 15.58
N GLN A 27 -16.74 17.28 16.79
CA GLN A 27 -16.06 16.44 17.79
C GLN A 27 -16.79 15.14 18.17
N ASP A 28 -18.11 15.13 18.03
CA ASP A 28 -18.98 13.97 18.31
C ASP A 28 -19.31 13.14 17.05
N GLU A 29 -18.76 13.50 15.90
CA GLU A 29 -18.96 12.83 14.62
C GLU A 29 -17.69 12.05 14.25
N GLY A 30 -17.84 10.88 13.64
CA GLY A 30 -16.72 10.02 13.29
C GLY A 30 -16.97 9.22 12.03
N ILE A 31 -15.90 8.70 11.45
CA ILE A 31 -15.92 7.84 10.28
C ILE A 31 -15.55 6.44 10.73
N VAL A 32 -16.30 5.43 10.28
CA VAL A 32 -16.00 4.02 10.47
C VAL A 32 -15.67 3.43 9.10
N PHE A 33 -14.46 2.89 8.98
CA PHE A 33 -14.00 2.16 7.82
C PHE A 33 -14.21 0.66 8.02
N GLY A 34 -14.24 -0.05 6.92
CA GLY A 34 -14.49 -1.48 6.93
C GLY A 34 -16.00 -1.79 6.85
N GLY A 35 -16.35 -2.57 5.88
CA GLY A 35 -17.73 -2.88 5.53
C GLY A 35 -17.87 -2.99 4.02
N GLU A 36 -19.09 -2.90 3.57
CA GLU A 36 -19.41 -3.06 2.15
C GLU A 36 -19.47 -1.74 1.39
N PHE A 37 -19.38 -0.61 2.08
CA PHE A 37 -19.19 0.74 1.54
C PHE A 37 -17.81 1.28 1.93
N ASP A 38 -17.32 2.27 1.22
CA ASP A 38 -15.99 2.84 1.49
C ASP A 38 -15.88 3.34 2.94
N PHE A 39 -16.95 3.95 3.46
CA PHE A 39 -17.04 4.25 4.90
C PHE A 39 -18.48 4.54 5.36
N LEU A 40 -18.68 4.46 6.68
CA LEU A 40 -19.94 4.74 7.37
C LEU A 40 -19.75 5.93 8.31
N LEU A 41 -20.79 6.76 8.41
CA LEU A 41 -20.90 7.90 9.30
C LEU A 41 -21.98 7.62 10.36
N PRO A 42 -21.64 6.95 11.47
CA PRO A 42 -22.65 6.50 12.45
C PRO A 42 -23.45 7.67 13.04
N ASN A 43 -22.80 8.79 13.28
CA ASN A 43 -23.44 10.01 13.82
C ASN A 43 -23.91 11.00 12.75
N GLY A 44 -23.72 10.67 11.47
CA GLY A 44 -23.98 11.57 10.34
C GLY A 44 -22.96 12.71 10.26
N VAL A 45 -23.29 13.76 9.48
CA VAL A 45 -22.51 15.00 9.38
C VAL A 45 -23.47 16.17 9.43
N LYS A 46 -23.55 16.85 10.57
CA LYS A 46 -24.52 17.96 10.80
C LYS A 46 -24.32 19.09 9.79
N LYS A 47 -23.06 19.47 9.53
CA LYS A 47 -22.73 20.55 8.58
C LYS A 47 -23.18 20.25 7.15
N LEU A 48 -23.17 18.98 6.73
CA LEU A 48 -23.63 18.54 5.41
C LEU A 48 -25.12 18.15 5.41
N LYS A 49 -25.78 18.20 6.56
CA LYS A 49 -27.16 17.74 6.76
C LYS A 49 -27.36 16.26 6.41
N TRP A 50 -26.33 15.46 6.65
CA TRP A 50 -26.39 14.02 6.46
C TRP A 50 -26.84 13.34 7.75
N PRO A 51 -27.83 12.46 7.71
CA PRO A 51 -28.40 11.83 8.91
C PRO A 51 -27.44 10.83 9.54
N LYS A 52 -27.72 10.42 10.77
CA LYS A 52 -27.03 9.29 11.40
C LYS A 52 -27.13 8.05 10.54
N ASN A 53 -26.14 7.18 10.63
CA ASN A 53 -26.03 5.96 9.83
C ASN A 53 -26.03 6.25 8.31
N THR A 54 -25.29 7.28 7.88
CA THR A 54 -25.07 7.56 6.46
C THR A 54 -23.86 6.75 5.97
N ALA A 55 -24.07 5.98 4.89
CA ALA A 55 -22.99 5.30 4.18
C ALA A 55 -22.47 6.19 3.02
N VAL A 56 -21.18 6.08 2.72
CA VAL A 56 -20.56 6.78 1.59
C VAL A 56 -19.82 5.78 0.73
N GLU A 57 -20.04 5.89 -0.57
CA GLU A 57 -19.39 5.13 -1.62
C GLU A 57 -18.75 6.10 -2.62
N ILE A 58 -17.50 5.89 -2.97
CA ILE A 58 -16.73 6.75 -3.87
C ILE A 58 -16.48 5.99 -5.16
N LYS A 59 -16.90 6.54 -6.29
CA LYS A 59 -16.69 5.93 -7.60
C LYS A 59 -16.19 6.97 -8.59
N TYR A 60 -15.00 6.78 -9.10
CA TYR A 60 -14.46 7.68 -10.13
C TYR A 60 -15.39 7.78 -11.32
N ARG A 61 -15.96 6.66 -11.77
CA ARG A 61 -17.05 6.57 -12.76
C ARG A 61 -18.08 5.55 -12.32
N LEU A 62 -19.33 5.90 -12.39
CA LEU A 62 -20.43 4.98 -12.14
C LEU A 62 -20.82 4.28 -13.46
N ILE A 63 -20.67 2.95 -13.49
CA ILE A 63 -21.07 2.11 -14.63
C ILE A 63 -22.29 1.27 -14.26
N TYR A 64 -23.03 0.80 -15.25
CA TYR A 64 -24.31 0.09 -15.07
C TYR A 64 -24.18 -1.16 -14.16
N ASN A 65 -23.09 -1.92 -14.30
CA ASN A 65 -22.85 -3.12 -13.46
C ASN A 65 -22.60 -2.77 -11.98
N SER A 66 -21.99 -1.63 -11.69
CA SER A 66 -21.81 -1.15 -10.31
C SER A 66 -23.14 -0.83 -9.63
N PHE A 67 -24.14 -0.41 -10.41
CA PHE A 67 -25.47 -0.04 -9.94
C PHE A 67 -26.21 -1.19 -9.26
N SER A 68 -26.24 -2.37 -9.88
CA SER A 68 -26.93 -3.54 -9.31
C SER A 68 -26.30 -3.96 -7.99
N LYS A 69 -24.98 -3.97 -7.94
CA LYS A 69 -24.20 -4.31 -6.73
C LYS A 69 -24.43 -3.31 -5.59
N ILE A 70 -24.39 -2.02 -5.88
CA ILE A 70 -24.66 -0.96 -4.89
C ILE A 70 -26.07 -1.10 -4.32
N ARG A 71 -27.07 -1.40 -5.15
CA ARG A 71 -28.45 -1.63 -4.68
C ARG A 71 -28.56 -2.85 -3.78
N GLU A 72 -27.95 -3.96 -4.15
CA GLU A 72 -27.92 -5.18 -3.34
C GLU A 72 -27.31 -4.91 -1.97
N ILE A 73 -26.17 -4.21 -1.93
CA ILE A 73 -25.50 -3.82 -0.69
C ILE A 73 -26.40 -2.88 0.13
N TYR A 74 -27.02 -1.88 -0.52
CA TYR A 74 -27.95 -0.98 0.16
C TYR A 74 -29.11 -1.73 0.81
N ASP A 75 -29.74 -2.66 0.08
CA ASP A 75 -30.90 -3.42 0.58
C ASP A 75 -30.52 -4.36 1.74
N ARG A 76 -29.27 -4.81 1.81
CA ARG A 76 -28.77 -5.65 2.89
C ARG A 76 -28.40 -4.85 4.14
N ILE A 77 -27.68 -3.73 4.00
CA ILE A 77 -27.18 -2.92 5.12
C ILE A 77 -28.23 -1.93 5.62
N GLN A 78 -29.10 -1.45 4.72
CA GLN A 78 -30.15 -0.46 4.99
C GLN A 78 -29.65 0.78 5.74
N PRO A 79 -28.64 1.50 5.21
CA PRO A 79 -28.22 2.76 5.81
C PRO A 79 -29.38 3.77 5.77
N SER A 80 -29.42 4.71 6.69
CA SER A 80 -30.42 5.78 6.66
C SER A 80 -30.32 6.64 5.40
N LYS A 81 -29.09 6.76 4.86
CA LYS A 81 -28.80 7.41 3.58
C LYS A 81 -27.53 6.82 2.98
N LEU A 82 -27.48 6.67 1.67
CA LEU A 82 -26.28 6.36 0.91
C LEU A 82 -25.91 7.55 0.05
N ILE A 83 -24.71 8.05 0.22
CA ILE A 83 -24.10 9.09 -0.62
C ILE A 83 -23.11 8.40 -1.56
N ILE A 84 -23.29 8.59 -2.86
CA ILE A 84 -22.34 8.13 -3.87
C ILE A 84 -21.65 9.36 -4.46
N VAL A 85 -20.34 9.48 -4.24
CA VAL A 85 -19.55 10.59 -4.78
C VAL A 85 -18.92 10.15 -6.09
N VAL A 86 -19.11 10.90 -7.15
CA VAL A 86 -18.56 10.66 -8.48
C VAL A 86 -17.73 11.86 -8.94
N ILE A 87 -16.73 11.65 -9.80
CA ILE A 87 -15.91 12.76 -10.32
C ILE A 87 -16.80 13.73 -11.12
N ASN A 88 -17.60 13.20 -12.03
CA ASN A 88 -18.59 13.93 -12.81
C ASN A 88 -19.87 13.11 -12.91
N GLU A 89 -21.01 13.77 -12.87
CA GLU A 89 -22.29 13.12 -13.15
C GLU A 89 -22.37 12.65 -14.61
N ASN A 90 -22.96 11.48 -14.80
CA ASN A 90 -23.19 10.90 -16.12
C ASN A 90 -24.64 10.36 -16.21
N GLU A 91 -25.02 9.85 -17.39
CA GLU A 91 -26.36 9.30 -17.61
C GLU A 91 -26.69 8.15 -16.65
N THR A 92 -25.68 7.34 -16.27
CA THR A 92 -25.83 6.25 -15.30
C THR A 92 -26.14 6.78 -13.90
N SER A 93 -25.47 7.86 -13.46
CA SER A 93 -25.73 8.50 -12.16
C SER A 93 -27.14 9.10 -12.08
N LEU A 94 -27.59 9.74 -13.15
CA LEU A 94 -28.95 10.27 -13.24
C LEU A 94 -30.01 9.16 -13.21
N ARG A 95 -29.78 8.06 -13.91
CA ARG A 95 -30.69 6.87 -13.89
C ARG A 95 -30.73 6.24 -12.49
N LEU A 96 -29.58 6.16 -11.79
CA LEU A 96 -29.54 5.65 -10.41
C LEU A 96 -30.39 6.50 -9.47
N THR A 97 -30.20 7.82 -9.51
CA THR A 97 -30.93 8.76 -8.67
C THR A 97 -32.45 8.67 -8.91
N ASN A 98 -32.86 8.60 -10.17
CA ASN A 98 -34.29 8.49 -10.52
C ASN A 98 -34.86 7.15 -10.04
N ASN A 99 -34.19 6.04 -10.25
CA ASN A 99 -34.63 4.71 -9.79
C ASN A 99 -34.66 4.60 -8.26
N ALA A 100 -33.74 5.23 -7.57
CA ALA A 100 -33.71 5.27 -6.10
C ALA A 100 -34.94 6.01 -5.56
N ARG A 101 -35.27 7.17 -6.13
CA ARG A 101 -36.49 7.94 -5.79
C ARG A 101 -37.77 7.12 -6.00
N MET A 102 -37.88 6.42 -7.14
CA MET A 102 -39.04 5.57 -7.43
C MET A 102 -39.16 4.37 -6.48
N SER A 103 -38.07 3.84 -6.00
CA SER A 103 -38.01 2.68 -5.07
C SER A 103 -37.94 3.04 -3.59
N ARG A 104 -38.13 4.31 -3.24
CA ARG A 104 -38.06 4.85 -1.87
C ARG A 104 -36.70 4.63 -1.15
N ARG A 105 -35.63 4.35 -1.89
CA ARG A 105 -34.29 4.26 -1.32
C ARG A 105 -33.71 5.64 -1.16
N GLN A 106 -33.07 5.87 -0.02
CA GLN A 106 -32.38 7.14 0.29
C GLN A 106 -30.95 7.12 -0.30
N ILE A 107 -30.86 7.16 -1.63
CA ILE A 107 -29.59 7.20 -2.36
C ILE A 107 -29.47 8.58 -3.02
N GLU A 108 -28.37 9.28 -2.75
CA GLU A 108 -27.99 10.53 -3.38
C GLU A 108 -26.67 10.34 -4.12
N VAL A 109 -26.62 10.70 -5.40
CA VAL A 109 -25.38 10.81 -6.16
C VAL A 109 -24.99 12.28 -6.17
N ILE A 110 -23.74 12.59 -5.86
CA ILE A 110 -23.19 13.95 -5.82
C ILE A 110 -21.89 13.99 -6.60
N SER A 111 -21.72 15.01 -7.45
CA SER A 111 -20.43 15.22 -8.12
C SER A 111 -19.39 15.77 -7.13
N TYR A 112 -18.11 15.50 -7.42
CA TYR A 112 -17.00 16.07 -6.63
C TYR A 112 -17.08 17.59 -6.56
N GLN A 113 -17.42 18.24 -7.67
CA GLN A 113 -17.59 19.69 -7.73
C GLN A 113 -18.70 20.21 -6.81
N ASP A 114 -19.83 19.49 -6.73
CA ASP A 114 -20.92 19.90 -5.85
C ASP A 114 -20.63 19.60 -4.38
N LEU A 115 -19.93 18.51 -4.09
CA LEU A 115 -19.43 18.22 -2.75
C LEU A 115 -18.47 19.35 -2.30
N TYR A 116 -17.52 19.71 -3.16
CA TYR A 116 -16.57 20.80 -2.89
C TYR A 116 -17.28 22.15 -2.65
N LYS A 117 -18.27 22.49 -3.48
CA LYS A 117 -19.08 23.72 -3.26
C LYS A 117 -19.83 23.69 -1.93
N LYS A 118 -20.42 22.55 -1.56
CA LYS A 118 -21.13 22.38 -0.28
C LYS A 118 -20.17 22.53 0.90
N THR A 119 -18.98 21.96 0.84
CA THR A 119 -17.98 22.06 1.91
C THR A 119 -17.35 23.46 2.01
N SER A 120 -17.05 24.09 0.88
CA SER A 120 -16.53 25.47 0.83
C SER A 120 -17.52 26.52 1.34
N ALA A 121 -18.83 26.33 1.10
CA ALA A 121 -19.88 27.21 1.61
C ALA A 121 -20.04 27.18 3.14
N ILE A 122 -19.47 26.16 3.80
CA ILE A 122 -19.46 26.01 5.27
C ILE A 122 -18.29 26.78 5.92
N GLY A 123 -17.49 27.51 5.13
CA GLY A 123 -16.33 28.29 5.60
C GLY A 123 -15.06 27.46 5.79
N ILE A 124 -15.04 26.23 5.29
CA ILE A 124 -13.84 25.40 5.25
C ILE A 124 -13.12 25.72 3.95
N SER A 125 -12.45 26.87 3.89
CA SER A 125 -11.52 27.20 2.83
C SER A 125 -10.14 26.64 3.16
N ASN A 126 -9.35 26.31 2.13
CA ASN A 126 -7.97 25.83 2.26
C ASN A 126 -7.00 26.81 2.98
N MET A 127 -7.51 27.87 3.61
CA MET A 127 -6.70 28.92 4.26
C MET A 127 -6.45 28.71 5.76
N ASP A 128 -7.18 27.80 6.43
CA ASP A 128 -6.99 27.60 7.88
C ASP A 128 -5.83 26.63 8.22
N PHE A 129 -5.07 26.19 7.20
CA PHE A 129 -3.91 25.32 7.41
C PHE A 129 -2.61 26.05 7.78
N ALA A 130 -2.57 27.38 7.71
CA ALA A 130 -1.34 28.13 8.00
C ALA A 130 -1.10 28.40 9.51
N GLU A 131 -2.13 28.28 10.36
CA GLU A 131 -1.99 28.57 11.80
C GLU A 131 -1.89 27.32 12.68
N ASP A 132 -2.35 26.16 12.22
CA ASP A 132 -2.22 24.89 12.97
C ASP A 132 -0.94 24.09 12.65
N GLU A 133 -0.20 24.43 11.59
CA GLU A 133 1.09 23.81 11.29
C GLU A 133 2.11 23.95 12.44
N ASN A 134 2.07 25.05 13.19
CA ASN A 134 2.97 25.26 14.32
C ASN A 134 2.60 24.47 15.59
N ASN A 135 1.33 24.10 15.78
CA ASN A 135 0.92 23.26 16.90
C ASN A 135 0.90 21.76 16.51
N GLY A 136 0.56 21.45 15.25
CA GLY A 136 0.61 20.10 14.70
C GLY A 136 2.05 19.55 14.61
N ASN A 137 2.99 20.35 14.11
CA ASN A 137 4.41 19.96 14.04
C ASN A 137 5.00 19.66 15.42
N LYS A 138 4.67 20.46 16.45
CA LYS A 138 5.19 20.24 17.80
C LYS A 138 4.63 18.98 18.46
N TYR A 139 3.41 18.55 18.10
CA TYR A 139 2.82 17.30 18.55
C TYR A 139 3.40 16.10 17.77
N LEU A 140 3.57 16.23 16.45
CA LEU A 140 4.19 15.22 15.58
C LEU A 140 5.67 15.01 15.95
N ASP A 141 6.45 16.06 16.19
CA ASP A 141 7.84 15.96 16.61
C ASP A 141 8.00 15.20 17.94
N ASN A 142 7.08 15.37 18.88
CA ASN A 142 7.08 14.63 20.13
C ASN A 142 6.63 13.16 19.96
N VAL A 143 5.71 12.88 19.05
CA VAL A 143 5.26 11.51 18.72
C VAL A 143 6.37 10.76 17.98
N ASP A 144 7.01 11.40 16.99
CA ASP A 144 8.12 10.82 16.23
C ASP A 144 9.32 10.48 17.13
N ALA A 145 9.69 11.36 18.06
CA ALA A 145 10.76 11.08 19.03
C ALA A 145 10.43 9.90 19.95
N ASN A 146 9.19 9.79 20.41
CA ASN A 146 8.73 8.66 21.23
C ASN A 146 8.73 7.34 20.45
N ILE A 147 8.33 7.36 19.17
CA ILE A 147 8.36 6.18 18.30
C ILE A 147 9.79 5.72 18.06
N GLN A 148 10.74 6.62 17.80
CA GLN A 148 12.14 6.28 17.62
C GLN A 148 12.74 5.61 18.86
N GLU A 149 12.49 6.14 20.06
CA GLU A 149 12.94 5.53 21.31
C GLU A 149 12.29 4.15 21.55
N ARG A 150 11.03 3.97 21.20
CA ARG A 150 10.36 2.67 21.26
C ARG A 150 11.01 1.67 20.31
N ILE A 151 11.33 2.06 19.07
CA ILE A 151 12.03 1.20 18.10
C ILE A 151 13.40 0.82 18.62
N LYS A 152 14.19 1.77 19.15
CA LYS A 152 15.49 1.46 19.79
C LYS A 152 15.36 0.46 20.92
N GLY A 153 14.31 0.58 21.72
CA GLY A 153 14.02 -0.38 22.79
C GLY A 153 13.71 -1.77 22.25
N VAL A 154 12.92 -1.85 21.17
CA VAL A 154 12.58 -3.10 20.47
C VAL A 154 13.82 -3.74 19.84
N LEU A 155 14.63 -2.96 19.11
CA LEU A 155 15.86 -3.43 18.46
C LEU A 155 16.85 -4.07 19.46
N LYS A 156 16.86 -3.60 20.71
CA LYS A 156 17.76 -4.12 21.76
C LYS A 156 17.26 -5.38 22.45
N ARG A 157 15.94 -5.61 22.50
CA ARG A 157 15.34 -6.63 23.34
C ARG A 157 14.65 -7.75 22.57
N ASP A 158 14.10 -7.42 21.40
CA ASP A 158 13.18 -8.30 20.72
C ASP A 158 13.81 -8.92 19.46
N LYS A 159 13.20 -9.98 18.97
CA LYS A 159 13.51 -10.50 17.63
C LYS A 159 12.87 -9.59 16.59
N ILE A 160 13.61 -9.30 15.54
CA ILE A 160 13.21 -8.40 14.48
C ILE A 160 13.10 -9.14 13.16
N SER A 161 12.03 -8.92 12.41
CA SER A 161 11.97 -9.27 11.00
C SER A 161 11.87 -8.02 10.15
N ILE A 162 12.61 -7.98 9.04
CA ILE A 162 12.62 -6.82 8.14
C ILE A 162 11.89 -7.18 6.86
N PHE A 163 10.89 -6.36 6.51
CA PHE A 163 10.15 -6.47 5.25
C PHE A 163 10.66 -5.40 4.28
N LEU A 164 11.19 -5.83 3.15
CA LEU A 164 11.82 -4.98 2.15
C LEU A 164 10.95 -4.85 0.89
N GLY A 165 10.71 -3.61 0.48
CA GLY A 165 9.97 -3.31 -0.74
C GLY A 165 10.80 -2.60 -1.80
N ALA A 166 10.16 -2.33 -2.94
CA ALA A 166 10.78 -1.77 -4.14
C ALA A 166 11.53 -0.45 -3.90
N GLY A 167 11.14 0.34 -2.90
CA GLY A 167 11.84 1.57 -2.54
C GLY A 167 13.28 1.36 -2.10
N VAL A 168 13.61 0.18 -1.53
CA VAL A 168 14.98 -0.17 -1.14
C VAL A 168 15.84 -0.36 -2.40
N SER A 169 15.40 -1.18 -3.34
CA SER A 169 16.11 -1.45 -4.59
C SER A 169 16.16 -0.21 -5.49
N ALA A 170 15.10 0.57 -5.53
CA ALA A 170 15.06 1.84 -6.28
C ALA A 170 16.12 2.84 -5.80
N SER A 171 16.45 2.84 -4.50
CA SER A 171 17.53 3.67 -3.94
C SER A 171 18.92 3.31 -4.47
N ALA A 172 19.08 2.12 -5.06
CA ALA A 172 20.31 1.64 -5.69
C ALA A 172 20.25 1.69 -7.23
N GLY A 173 19.21 2.26 -7.82
CA GLY A 173 19.06 2.42 -9.26
C GLY A 173 18.25 1.31 -9.95
N VAL A 174 17.68 0.36 -9.22
CA VAL A 174 16.72 -0.59 -9.77
C VAL A 174 15.47 0.16 -10.22
N VAL A 175 14.98 -0.18 -11.38
CA VAL A 175 13.76 0.44 -11.93
C VAL A 175 12.52 0.11 -11.09
N THR A 176 11.58 1.03 -11.04
CA THR A 176 10.26 0.78 -10.40
C THR A 176 9.46 -0.25 -11.20
N TRP A 177 8.46 -0.87 -10.56
CA TRP A 177 7.61 -1.87 -11.21
C TRP A 177 7.01 -1.38 -12.54
N ASN A 178 6.44 -0.19 -12.57
CA ASN A 178 5.86 0.36 -13.81
C ASN A 178 6.92 0.54 -14.91
N SER A 179 8.09 1.05 -14.55
CA SER A 179 9.20 1.21 -15.49
C SER A 179 9.74 -0.14 -16.00
N LEU A 180 9.77 -1.16 -15.13
CA LEU A 180 10.14 -2.53 -15.51
C LEU A 180 9.18 -3.07 -16.58
N LEU A 181 7.87 -2.96 -16.33
CA LEU A 181 6.84 -3.41 -17.29
C LEU A 181 6.92 -2.67 -18.61
N GLU A 182 7.13 -1.35 -18.59
CA GLU A 182 7.33 -0.55 -19.82
C GLU A 182 8.56 -1.00 -20.61
N GLN A 183 9.69 -1.23 -19.95
CA GLN A 183 10.92 -1.67 -20.61
C GLN A 183 10.80 -3.09 -21.19
N LEU A 184 10.09 -4.00 -20.49
CA LEU A 184 9.79 -5.34 -21.02
C LEU A 184 8.88 -5.27 -22.26
N CYS A 185 7.87 -4.39 -22.25
CA CYS A 185 7.03 -4.12 -23.42
C CYS A 185 7.89 -3.67 -24.62
N ILE A 186 8.77 -2.70 -24.41
CA ILE A 186 9.65 -2.17 -25.47
C ILE A 186 10.57 -3.28 -25.99
N LYS A 187 11.21 -4.03 -25.10
CA LYS A 187 12.11 -5.14 -25.46
C LYS A 187 11.42 -6.22 -26.29
N LYS A 188 10.18 -6.53 -25.95
CA LYS A 188 9.38 -7.53 -26.66
C LYS A 188 8.72 -6.98 -27.93
N GLY A 189 8.81 -5.66 -28.20
CA GLY A 189 8.15 -5.02 -29.33
C GLY A 189 6.63 -4.97 -29.19
N LEU A 190 6.11 -4.92 -27.97
CA LEU A 190 4.68 -4.82 -27.69
C LEU A 190 4.20 -3.36 -27.81
N PRO A 191 2.93 -3.14 -28.14
CA PRO A 191 2.35 -1.81 -28.14
C PRO A 191 2.38 -1.21 -26.73
N LYS A 192 2.48 0.12 -26.63
CA LYS A 192 2.41 0.83 -25.38
C LYS A 192 1.07 0.55 -24.69
N ILE A 193 1.12 0.10 -23.45
CA ILE A 193 -0.07 -0.17 -22.63
C ILE A 193 -0.45 1.14 -21.93
N ASP A 194 -1.76 1.40 -21.81
CA ASP A 194 -2.29 2.57 -21.11
C ASP A 194 -1.83 2.60 -19.64
N SER A 195 -1.51 3.79 -19.15
CA SER A 195 -1.11 4.00 -17.74
C SER A 195 -2.17 3.57 -16.74
N ASP A 196 -3.45 3.72 -17.10
CA ASP A 196 -4.60 3.48 -16.23
C ASP A 196 -4.93 2.00 -16.01
N ILE A 197 -4.26 1.10 -16.73
CA ILE A 197 -4.40 -0.34 -16.53
C ILE A 197 -3.55 -0.76 -15.31
N GLU A 198 -4.13 -1.60 -14.45
CA GLU A 198 -3.43 -2.15 -13.28
C GLU A 198 -2.15 -2.90 -13.66
N SER A 199 -1.10 -2.71 -12.87
CA SER A 199 0.23 -3.27 -13.17
C SER A 199 0.24 -4.79 -13.24
N VAL A 200 -0.59 -5.48 -12.44
CA VAL A 200 -0.69 -6.94 -12.46
C VAL A 200 -1.30 -7.48 -13.77
N ILE A 201 -2.25 -6.73 -14.35
CA ILE A 201 -2.83 -7.05 -15.67
C ILE A 201 -1.79 -6.83 -16.77
N LYS A 202 -1.02 -5.73 -16.69
CA LYS A 202 0.12 -5.50 -17.60
C LYS A 202 1.14 -6.62 -17.51
N GLY A 203 1.49 -7.04 -16.28
CA GLY A 203 2.41 -8.15 -16.03
C GLY A 203 1.96 -9.44 -16.71
N ARG A 204 0.69 -9.79 -16.56
CA ARG A 204 0.09 -10.97 -17.23
C ARG A 204 0.20 -10.89 -18.75
N TYR A 205 -0.18 -9.75 -19.34
CA TYR A 205 -0.10 -9.54 -20.79
C TYR A 205 1.33 -9.69 -21.31
N ILE A 206 2.30 -9.12 -20.60
CA ILE A 206 3.72 -9.21 -20.97
C ILE A 206 4.22 -10.65 -20.86
N ILE A 207 3.98 -11.34 -19.75
CA ILE A 207 4.37 -12.75 -19.57
C ILE A 207 3.78 -13.61 -20.68
N ASP A 208 2.50 -13.45 -20.99
CA ASP A 208 1.84 -14.25 -22.04
C ASP A 208 2.43 -13.96 -23.43
N ALA A 209 2.90 -12.75 -23.69
CA ALA A 209 3.61 -12.42 -24.94
C ALA A 209 5.02 -13.02 -25.05
N TYR A 210 5.67 -13.35 -23.94
CA TYR A 210 6.94 -14.09 -23.96
C TYR A 210 6.74 -15.60 -24.15
N LYS A 211 5.63 -16.16 -23.67
CA LYS A 211 5.37 -17.61 -23.70
C LYS A 211 5.30 -18.15 -25.12
N LYS A 212 6.02 -19.24 -25.36
CA LYS A 212 5.88 -20.11 -26.54
C LYS A 212 4.92 -21.28 -26.25
N ASN A 213 4.87 -21.70 -25.00
CA ASN A 213 3.98 -22.73 -24.46
C ASN A 213 3.16 -22.17 -23.30
N PRO A 214 1.88 -22.52 -23.13
CA PRO A 214 1.00 -21.91 -22.11
C PRO A 214 1.47 -22.03 -20.65
N ASN A 215 2.30 -23.05 -20.36
CA ASN A 215 2.70 -23.40 -18.99
C ASN A 215 4.15 -23.04 -18.65
N GLU A 216 4.89 -22.43 -19.59
CA GLU A 216 6.32 -22.19 -19.43
C GLU A 216 6.67 -20.73 -19.72
N ILE A 217 7.32 -20.08 -18.78
CA ILE A 217 7.93 -18.77 -18.98
C ILE A 217 9.35 -19.01 -19.48
N PRO A 218 9.71 -18.55 -20.71
CA PRO A 218 11.00 -18.87 -21.29
C PRO A 218 12.14 -18.10 -20.62
N ASP A 219 13.36 -18.62 -20.71
CA ASP A 219 14.57 -18.00 -20.19
C ASP A 219 14.80 -16.59 -20.72
N ASP A 220 14.43 -16.31 -21.96
CA ASP A 220 14.52 -14.97 -22.57
C ASP A 220 13.84 -13.88 -21.72
N PHE A 221 12.72 -14.22 -21.09
CA PHE A 221 12.00 -13.33 -20.18
C PHE A 221 12.85 -12.98 -18.94
N TYR A 222 13.42 -13.99 -18.30
CA TYR A 222 14.25 -13.80 -17.09
C TYR A 222 15.57 -13.09 -17.42
N ILE A 223 16.16 -13.36 -18.58
CA ILE A 223 17.34 -12.67 -19.06
C ILE A 223 17.03 -11.17 -19.27
N ASP A 224 15.91 -10.86 -19.91
CA ASP A 224 15.48 -9.47 -20.12
C ASP A 224 15.17 -8.76 -18.80
N MET A 225 14.49 -9.43 -17.89
CA MET A 225 14.25 -8.95 -16.52
C MET A 225 15.57 -8.60 -15.82
N ARG A 226 16.52 -9.53 -15.77
CA ARG A 226 17.84 -9.32 -15.15
C ARG A 226 18.57 -8.13 -15.77
N ASN A 227 18.61 -8.05 -17.08
CA ASN A 227 19.27 -6.96 -17.79
C ASN A 227 18.66 -5.59 -17.45
N ILE A 228 17.35 -5.52 -17.27
CA ILE A 228 16.65 -4.29 -16.89
C ILE A 228 16.90 -3.95 -15.43
N LEU A 229 16.77 -4.93 -14.51
CA LEU A 229 16.94 -4.72 -13.07
C LEU A 229 18.33 -4.19 -12.74
N TYR A 230 19.37 -4.71 -13.38
CA TYR A 230 20.77 -4.39 -13.07
C TYR A 230 21.43 -3.41 -14.02
N ALA A 231 20.67 -2.74 -14.91
CA ALA A 231 21.22 -1.84 -15.95
C ALA A 231 21.97 -0.64 -15.36
N ASN A 232 21.50 -0.07 -14.25
CA ASN A 232 21.98 1.21 -13.73
C ASN A 232 22.26 1.16 -12.21
N ILE A 233 22.83 0.06 -11.72
CA ILE A 233 23.06 -0.12 -10.29
C ILE A 233 24.20 0.78 -9.79
N HIS A 234 23.96 1.38 -8.63
CA HIS A 234 24.93 2.19 -7.91
C HIS A 234 24.84 1.95 -6.39
N THR A 235 25.81 2.44 -5.66
CA THR A 235 25.84 2.33 -4.19
C THR A 235 24.69 3.09 -3.56
N SER A 236 23.94 2.42 -2.68
CA SER A 236 22.82 3.00 -1.93
C SER A 236 23.16 3.22 -0.47
N LYS A 237 22.94 4.46 0.01
CA LYS A 237 23.01 4.77 1.43
C LYS A 237 21.96 3.98 2.23
N LEU A 238 20.76 3.81 1.68
CA LEU A 238 19.69 3.08 2.33
C LEU A 238 20.04 1.60 2.55
N ILE A 239 20.58 0.93 1.54
CA ILE A 239 21.03 -0.46 1.68
C ILE A 239 22.17 -0.57 2.71
N ASN A 240 23.10 0.39 2.75
CA ASN A 240 24.15 0.44 3.76
C ASN A 240 23.59 0.58 5.18
N SER A 241 22.60 1.48 5.38
CA SER A 241 21.96 1.66 6.70
C SER A 241 21.17 0.43 7.12
N ILE A 242 20.47 -0.25 6.17
CA ILE A 242 19.81 -1.53 6.43
C ILE A 242 20.83 -2.60 6.85
N ALA A 243 21.95 -2.73 6.13
CA ALA A 243 22.99 -3.70 6.47
C ALA A 243 23.58 -3.44 7.87
N ARG A 244 23.77 -2.17 8.23
CA ARG A 244 24.21 -1.79 9.58
C ARG A 244 23.17 -2.15 10.65
N LEU A 245 21.89 -1.90 10.40
CA LEU A 245 20.80 -2.29 11.29
C LEU A 245 20.79 -3.81 11.51
N ILE A 246 20.99 -4.60 10.44
CA ILE A 246 21.07 -6.06 10.51
C ILE A 246 22.26 -6.54 11.33
N GLU A 247 23.38 -5.82 11.27
CA GLU A 247 24.60 -6.17 12.01
C GLU A 247 24.42 -6.04 13.52
N ILE A 248 23.69 -4.99 13.98
CA ILE A 248 23.57 -4.66 15.41
C ILE A 248 22.34 -5.23 16.09
N SER A 249 21.37 -5.72 15.34
CA SER A 249 20.07 -6.17 15.85
C SER A 249 19.95 -7.70 15.81
N ASN A 250 19.04 -8.23 16.64
CA ASN A 250 18.69 -9.65 16.63
C ASN A 250 17.69 -9.94 15.50
N ILE A 251 18.21 -10.01 14.26
CA ILE A 251 17.39 -10.27 13.08
C ILE A 251 17.04 -11.76 12.97
N GLU A 252 15.74 -12.07 13.03
CA GLU A 252 15.18 -13.42 12.84
C GLU A 252 15.14 -13.78 11.35
N SER A 253 14.60 -12.86 10.52
CA SER A 253 14.44 -13.08 9.08
C SER A 253 14.32 -11.76 8.32
N ILE A 254 14.56 -11.83 7.02
CA ILE A 254 14.27 -10.76 6.07
C ILE A 254 13.25 -11.29 5.07
N ILE A 255 12.15 -10.57 4.88
CA ILE A 255 11.12 -10.84 3.88
C ILE A 255 11.29 -9.83 2.75
N SER A 256 11.65 -10.28 1.56
CA SER A 256 11.88 -9.41 0.40
C SER A 256 10.76 -9.57 -0.63
N TYR A 257 10.16 -8.44 -1.02
CA TYR A 257 9.26 -8.33 -2.16
C TYR A 257 10.01 -7.98 -3.45
N ASN A 258 11.33 -7.70 -3.33
CA ASN A 258 12.19 -7.38 -4.47
C ASN A 258 12.70 -8.64 -5.14
N TYR A 259 12.92 -8.56 -6.44
CA TYR A 259 13.48 -9.67 -7.21
C TYR A 259 15.01 -9.75 -7.13
N ASP A 260 15.68 -8.62 -6.89
CA ASP A 260 17.12 -8.48 -6.89
C ASP A 260 17.77 -8.96 -5.57
N ASP A 261 19.09 -9.14 -5.59
CA ASP A 261 19.92 -9.61 -4.49
C ASP A 261 20.85 -8.52 -3.89
N LEU A 262 20.52 -7.24 -4.08
CA LEU A 262 21.40 -6.13 -3.69
C LEU A 262 21.60 -6.02 -2.17
N VAL A 263 20.56 -6.34 -1.39
CA VAL A 263 20.66 -6.35 0.08
C VAL A 263 21.53 -7.51 0.55
N GLU A 264 21.35 -8.70 -0.01
CA GLU A 264 22.16 -9.88 0.28
C GLU A 264 23.62 -9.67 -0.07
N GLN A 265 23.91 -9.09 -1.22
CA GLN A 265 25.28 -8.76 -1.62
C GLN A 265 25.95 -7.89 -0.55
N LYS A 266 25.23 -6.88 -0.03
CA LYS A 266 25.76 -5.98 0.98
C LYS A 266 25.88 -6.63 2.36
N VAL A 267 24.88 -7.39 2.77
CA VAL A 267 24.87 -8.07 4.08
C VAL A 267 25.94 -9.16 4.14
N ASN A 268 26.15 -9.91 3.05
CA ASN A 268 27.17 -10.97 2.97
C ASN A 268 28.61 -10.47 3.17
N GLU A 269 28.89 -9.17 3.04
CA GLU A 269 30.19 -8.59 3.38
C GLU A 269 30.55 -8.81 4.86
N LYS A 270 29.55 -8.99 5.74
CA LYS A 270 29.72 -9.06 7.19
C LYS A 270 29.05 -10.24 7.87
N LYS A 271 27.89 -10.66 7.40
CA LYS A 271 27.08 -11.72 8.00
C LYS A 271 26.60 -12.67 6.90
N PRO A 272 26.83 -14.00 7.04
CA PRO A 272 26.34 -14.95 6.05
C PRO A 272 24.82 -14.80 5.83
N CYS A 273 24.43 -14.63 4.58
CA CYS A 273 23.05 -14.37 4.17
C CYS A 273 22.65 -15.37 3.10
N TYR A 274 21.51 -16.02 3.29
CA TYR A 274 21.04 -17.11 2.43
C TYR A 274 19.68 -16.75 1.79
N PRO A 275 19.58 -16.64 0.45
CA PRO A 275 18.32 -16.38 -0.23
C PRO A 275 17.45 -17.63 -0.24
N VAL A 276 16.20 -17.50 0.17
CA VAL A 276 15.18 -18.54 0.13
C VAL A 276 14.05 -18.07 -0.80
N PHE A 277 13.77 -18.82 -1.84
CA PHE A 277 12.78 -18.44 -2.85
C PHE A 277 11.84 -19.59 -3.27
N ASP A 278 11.97 -20.74 -2.62
CA ASP A 278 11.03 -21.85 -2.71
C ASP A 278 11.11 -22.75 -1.46
N LYS A 279 10.13 -23.63 -1.30
CA LYS A 279 10.00 -24.53 -0.17
C LYS A 279 10.96 -25.74 -0.21
N SER A 280 11.56 -26.01 -1.36
CA SER A 280 12.41 -27.19 -1.57
C SER A 280 13.87 -26.92 -1.23
N ARG A 281 14.27 -25.66 -1.13
CA ARG A 281 15.64 -25.28 -0.86
C ARG A 281 16.01 -25.53 0.61
N PRO A 282 17.10 -26.25 0.91
CA PRO A 282 17.51 -26.49 2.28
C PRO A 282 17.87 -25.17 2.97
N ILE A 283 17.41 -25.03 4.21
CA ILE A 283 17.68 -23.87 5.05
C ILE A 283 18.95 -24.13 5.83
N ASP A 284 19.97 -23.26 5.66
CA ASP A 284 21.17 -23.28 6.48
C ASP A 284 20.88 -22.56 7.81
N GLY A 285 20.94 -23.31 8.91
CA GLY A 285 20.66 -22.79 10.26
C GLY A 285 21.68 -21.76 10.79
N ASN A 286 22.82 -21.57 10.10
CA ASN A 286 23.88 -20.65 10.52
C ASN A 286 23.83 -19.29 9.81
N SER A 287 23.03 -19.17 8.76
CA SER A 287 22.92 -17.95 7.94
C SER A 287 21.65 -17.18 8.23
N LEU A 288 21.67 -15.87 7.99
CA LEU A 288 20.47 -15.07 7.97
C LEU A 288 19.67 -15.41 6.69
N HIS A 289 18.38 -15.71 6.86
CA HIS A 289 17.52 -16.05 5.72
C HIS A 289 16.84 -14.82 5.15
N VAL A 290 16.91 -14.66 3.82
CA VAL A 290 16.16 -13.67 3.04
C VAL A 290 15.14 -14.40 2.19
N TYR A 291 13.86 -14.24 2.53
CA TYR A 291 12.75 -14.91 1.87
C TYR A 291 12.21 -14.04 0.74
N HIS A 292 12.49 -14.41 -0.51
CA HIS A 292 12.00 -13.73 -1.71
C HIS A 292 10.59 -14.20 -2.07
N VAL A 293 9.60 -13.61 -1.41
CA VAL A 293 8.19 -14.06 -1.50
C VAL A 293 7.52 -13.78 -2.84
N HIS A 294 8.09 -12.89 -3.65
CA HIS A 294 7.68 -12.61 -5.02
C HIS A 294 8.60 -13.22 -6.09
N GLY A 295 9.56 -14.06 -5.68
CA GLY A 295 10.54 -14.68 -6.56
C GLY A 295 11.86 -13.95 -6.58
N PHE A 296 12.86 -14.53 -7.25
CA PHE A 296 14.26 -14.15 -7.15
C PHE A 296 14.95 -14.14 -8.52
N ILE A 297 15.58 -13.03 -8.86
CA ILE A 297 16.38 -12.84 -10.06
C ILE A 297 17.69 -12.17 -9.63
N PRO A 298 18.71 -12.94 -9.18
CA PRO A 298 19.97 -12.37 -8.73
C PRO A 298 20.78 -11.83 -9.90
N GLN A 299 21.75 -10.98 -9.58
CA GLN A 299 22.68 -10.46 -10.59
C GLN A 299 23.46 -11.59 -11.28
N ASN A 300 23.84 -12.62 -10.52
CA ASN A 300 24.51 -13.81 -11.01
C ASN A 300 23.86 -15.07 -10.47
N GLY A 301 23.89 -16.16 -11.25
CA GLY A 301 23.34 -17.46 -10.84
C GLY A 301 21.92 -17.71 -11.36
N ASP A 302 21.24 -18.67 -10.74
CA ASP A 302 19.93 -19.13 -11.15
C ASP A 302 18.82 -18.22 -10.63
N TRP A 303 17.74 -18.09 -11.39
CA TRP A 303 16.52 -17.41 -11.02
C TRP A 303 15.43 -18.36 -10.56
N SER A 304 14.44 -17.84 -9.88
CA SER A 304 13.21 -18.57 -9.53
C SER A 304 12.00 -18.03 -10.31
N PRO A 305 10.89 -18.78 -10.35
CA PRO A 305 9.61 -18.22 -10.77
C PRO A 305 9.28 -16.96 -9.99
N ILE A 306 8.68 -15.97 -10.67
CA ILE A 306 8.33 -14.68 -10.08
C ILE A 306 6.83 -14.44 -10.03
N VAL A 307 6.41 -13.58 -9.12
CA VAL A 307 5.04 -13.07 -9.00
C VAL A 307 5.00 -11.69 -9.66
N LEU A 308 4.60 -11.62 -10.92
CA LEU A 308 4.53 -10.38 -11.69
C LEU A 308 3.13 -10.09 -12.22
N GLY A 309 2.40 -11.11 -12.63
CA GLY A 309 1.09 -10.99 -13.25
C GLY A 309 -0.04 -11.45 -12.34
N GLU A 310 -1.25 -11.14 -12.76
CA GLU A 310 -2.49 -11.46 -12.06
C GLU A 310 -2.64 -12.96 -11.76
N LYS A 311 -2.16 -13.84 -12.64
CA LYS A 311 -2.25 -15.30 -12.46
C LYS A 311 -1.43 -15.76 -11.25
N GLU A 312 -0.21 -15.27 -11.11
CA GLU A 312 0.70 -15.60 -10.00
C GLU A 312 0.17 -15.03 -8.67
N TYR A 313 -0.39 -13.81 -8.69
CA TYR A 313 -1.08 -13.23 -7.53
C TYR A 313 -2.28 -14.08 -7.09
N HIS A 314 -3.13 -14.52 -8.03
CA HIS A 314 -4.27 -15.40 -7.71
C HIS A 314 -3.82 -16.70 -7.07
N GLN A 315 -2.72 -17.30 -7.51
CA GLN A 315 -2.17 -18.51 -6.90
C GLN A 315 -1.78 -18.31 -5.44
N ILE A 316 -1.12 -17.19 -5.12
CA ILE A 316 -0.77 -16.84 -3.73
C ILE A 316 -2.01 -16.69 -2.85
N TYR A 317 -3.10 -16.11 -3.37
CA TYR A 317 -4.35 -15.97 -2.64
C TYR A 317 -5.09 -17.29 -2.42
N GLN A 318 -5.11 -18.16 -3.43
CA GLN A 318 -5.81 -19.44 -3.39
C GLN A 318 -5.13 -20.47 -2.50
N GLU A 319 -3.81 -20.46 -2.46
CA GLU A 319 -3.01 -21.34 -1.64
C GLU A 319 -2.79 -20.76 -0.24
N SER A 320 -3.71 -21.03 0.68
CA SER A 320 -3.61 -20.56 2.08
C SER A 320 -2.30 -20.95 2.77
N TYR A 321 -1.72 -22.08 2.38
CA TYR A 321 -0.45 -22.61 2.87
C TYR A 321 0.70 -22.41 1.88
N ASN A 322 0.62 -21.41 1.01
CA ASN A 322 1.76 -21.02 0.20
C ASN A 322 2.95 -20.70 1.13
N TRP A 323 4.13 -21.26 0.78
CA TRP A 323 5.31 -21.14 1.64
C TRP A 323 5.65 -19.69 1.98
N GLY A 324 5.56 -18.77 1.02
CA GLY A 324 5.82 -17.35 1.24
C GLY A 324 4.81 -16.70 2.19
N ASN A 325 3.53 -17.12 2.17
CA ASN A 325 2.53 -16.67 3.15
C ASN A 325 2.85 -17.19 4.55
N VAL A 326 3.28 -18.45 4.66
CA VAL A 326 3.64 -19.07 5.94
C VAL A 326 4.83 -18.36 6.58
N GLU A 327 5.89 -18.08 5.80
CA GLU A 327 7.07 -17.36 6.30
C GLU A 327 6.74 -15.93 6.74
N GLN A 328 5.91 -15.23 5.98
CA GLN A 328 5.44 -13.90 6.36
C GLN A 328 4.61 -13.93 7.65
N LEU A 329 3.66 -14.86 7.78
CA LEU A 329 2.88 -15.03 9.01
C LEU A 329 3.76 -15.40 10.19
N HIS A 330 4.74 -16.28 9.99
CA HIS A 330 5.73 -16.61 11.03
C HIS A 330 6.45 -15.36 11.53
N ALA A 331 6.96 -14.52 10.62
CA ALA A 331 7.61 -13.26 10.95
C ALA A 331 6.67 -12.30 11.71
N LEU A 332 5.45 -12.11 11.20
CA LEU A 332 4.43 -11.22 11.78
C LEU A 332 3.97 -11.66 13.19
N CYS A 333 3.89 -12.98 13.44
CA CYS A 333 3.44 -13.51 14.74
C CYS A 333 4.57 -13.63 15.78
N ARG A 334 5.85 -13.64 15.37
CA ARG A 334 6.97 -14.01 16.24
C ARG A 334 7.96 -12.90 16.49
N SER A 335 7.95 -11.85 15.69
CA SER A 335 8.92 -10.75 15.76
C SER A 335 8.26 -9.39 15.61
N ALA A 336 8.93 -8.34 16.06
CA ALA A 336 8.60 -6.99 15.66
C ALA A 336 9.04 -6.78 14.21
N CYS A 337 8.13 -6.34 13.35
CA CYS A 337 8.42 -6.18 11.93
C CYS A 337 8.71 -4.73 11.57
N LEU A 338 9.76 -4.52 10.78
CA LEU A 338 10.12 -3.23 10.19
C LEU A 338 9.84 -3.26 8.69
N PHE A 339 8.88 -2.48 8.23
CA PHE A 339 8.53 -2.36 6.81
C PHE A 339 9.28 -1.19 6.20
N ILE A 340 10.25 -1.47 5.31
CA ILE A 340 11.15 -0.47 4.71
C ILE A 340 11.00 -0.49 3.19
N GLY A 341 10.73 0.68 2.59
CA GLY A 341 10.55 0.81 1.14
C GLY A 341 9.30 0.14 0.58
N LEU A 342 8.33 -0.17 1.43
CA LEU A 342 7.01 -0.72 1.08
C LEU A 342 5.94 0.38 1.15
N SER A 343 5.06 0.42 0.16
CA SER A 343 3.92 1.34 0.14
C SER A 343 2.77 0.91 1.06
N MET A 344 2.83 -0.29 1.66
CA MET A 344 1.75 -0.88 2.47
C MET A 344 0.42 -1.02 1.72
N THR A 345 0.47 -1.05 0.38
CA THR A 345 -0.72 -1.18 -0.50
C THR A 345 -0.92 -2.60 -1.03
N ASP A 346 0.08 -3.49 -0.88
CA ASP A 346 -0.04 -4.89 -1.31
C ASP A 346 -1.19 -5.59 -0.57
N PRO A 347 -2.23 -6.07 -1.28
CA PRO A 347 -3.42 -6.64 -0.63
C PRO A 347 -3.12 -7.94 0.11
N ASN A 348 -2.13 -8.73 -0.35
CA ASN A 348 -1.76 -9.98 0.32
C ASN A 348 -1.03 -9.68 1.64
N LEU A 349 -0.08 -8.74 1.64
CA LEU A 349 0.59 -8.31 2.86
C LEU A 349 -0.42 -7.81 3.89
N ARG A 350 -1.34 -6.93 3.49
CA ARG A 350 -2.39 -6.40 4.37
C ARG A 350 -3.26 -7.51 4.96
N ARG A 351 -3.66 -8.48 4.15
CA ARG A 351 -4.39 -9.66 4.60
C ARG A 351 -3.62 -10.47 5.63
N LEU A 352 -2.31 -10.67 5.41
CA LEU A 352 -1.46 -11.43 6.34
C LEU A 352 -1.25 -10.69 7.67
N ILE A 353 -1.08 -9.37 7.64
CA ILE A 353 -1.01 -8.54 8.84
C ILE A 353 -2.32 -8.64 9.63
N ASP A 354 -3.45 -8.55 8.96
CA ASP A 354 -4.78 -8.65 9.59
C ASP A 354 -4.99 -10.02 10.26
N ILE A 355 -4.60 -11.10 9.56
CA ILE A 355 -4.65 -12.47 10.11
C ILE A 355 -3.73 -12.61 11.34
N SER A 356 -2.55 -12.01 11.33
CA SER A 356 -1.59 -12.11 12.45
C SER A 356 -2.09 -11.42 13.72
N ASN A 357 -2.93 -10.41 13.60
CA ASN A 357 -3.46 -9.62 14.72
C ASN A 357 -4.66 -10.26 15.46
N ASN A 358 -5.20 -11.39 15.00
CA ASN A 358 -6.31 -12.13 15.63
C ASN A 358 -7.53 -11.28 16.03
N GLY A 359 -7.76 -10.13 15.42
CA GLY A 359 -8.92 -9.26 15.66
C GLY A 359 -9.04 -8.65 17.07
N GLY A 360 -7.95 -8.62 17.85
CA GLY A 360 -7.90 -7.99 19.17
C GLY A 360 -7.37 -6.55 19.11
N GLU A 361 -7.74 -5.72 20.11
CA GLU A 361 -7.06 -4.44 20.37
C GLU A 361 -5.64 -4.75 20.88
N VAL A 362 -4.68 -4.90 19.96
CA VAL A 362 -3.26 -5.13 20.29
C VAL A 362 -2.54 -3.79 20.20
N GLU A 363 -1.69 -3.49 21.20
CA GLU A 363 -0.74 -2.39 21.04
C GLU A 363 0.13 -2.64 19.80
N PRO A 364 0.28 -1.64 18.91
CA PRO A 364 1.06 -1.82 17.70
C PRO A 364 2.52 -2.17 18.00
N VAL A 365 2.97 -3.32 17.48
CA VAL A 365 4.33 -3.85 17.67
C VAL A 365 5.18 -3.78 16.42
N HIS A 366 4.59 -3.48 15.28
CA HIS A 366 5.27 -3.36 13.99
C HIS A 366 5.45 -1.89 13.62
N TYR A 367 6.38 -1.59 12.70
CA TYR A 367 6.73 -0.23 12.30
C TYR A 367 6.88 -0.13 10.77
N ALA A 368 6.17 0.80 10.14
CA ALA A 368 6.27 1.08 8.71
C ALA A 368 6.89 2.46 8.47
N PHE A 369 7.99 2.50 7.72
CA PHE A 369 8.66 3.74 7.33
C PHE A 369 8.01 4.27 6.06
N LEU A 370 7.28 5.39 6.17
CA LEU A 370 6.43 5.94 5.12
C LEU A 370 6.77 7.40 4.83
N ARG A 371 6.70 7.78 3.54
CA ARG A 371 6.95 9.16 3.14
C ARG A 371 5.67 9.98 3.20
N LYS A 372 5.67 11.12 3.95
CA LYS A 372 4.49 11.94 4.22
C LYS A 372 3.74 12.37 2.95
N ILE A 373 4.48 12.80 1.92
CA ILE A 373 3.86 13.33 0.69
C ILE A 373 3.03 12.30 -0.10
N GLU A 374 3.22 11.01 0.17
CA GLU A 374 2.52 9.92 -0.55
C GLU A 374 1.17 9.59 0.09
N TYR A 375 0.89 10.10 1.29
CA TYR A 375 -0.26 9.68 2.10
C TYR A 375 -0.96 10.86 2.77
N ASP A 376 -2.25 10.68 3.04
CA ASP A 376 -2.93 11.42 4.10
C ASP A 376 -2.48 10.83 5.45
N VAL A 377 -1.62 11.58 6.16
CA VAL A 377 -0.95 11.10 7.37
C VAL A 377 -1.95 10.67 8.45
N PRO A 378 -2.96 11.48 8.87
CA PRO A 378 -3.93 11.09 9.89
C PRO A 378 -4.73 9.84 9.51
N PHE A 379 -5.09 9.73 8.23
CA PHE A 379 -5.80 8.56 7.71
C PHE A 379 -4.93 7.31 7.77
N MET A 380 -3.72 7.40 7.24
CA MET A 380 -2.81 6.25 7.16
C MET A 380 -2.40 5.76 8.56
N GLU A 381 -2.16 6.67 9.52
CA GLU A 381 -1.89 6.30 10.90
C GLU A 381 -3.05 5.51 11.52
N LYS A 382 -4.27 5.96 11.31
CA LYS A 382 -5.46 5.27 11.82
C LYS A 382 -5.62 3.88 11.21
N VAL A 383 -5.42 3.77 9.89
CA VAL A 383 -5.50 2.48 9.17
C VAL A 383 -4.39 1.54 9.64
N MET A 384 -3.15 2.00 9.70
CA MET A 384 -2.01 1.17 10.10
C MET A 384 -2.10 0.76 11.57
N ARG A 385 -2.57 1.64 12.45
CA ARG A 385 -2.81 1.29 13.85
C ARG A 385 -3.84 0.16 14.00
N GLY A 386 -4.89 0.15 13.16
CA GLY A 386 -5.86 -0.95 13.11
C GLY A 386 -5.22 -2.29 12.68
N PHE A 387 -4.12 -2.25 11.96
CA PHE A 387 -3.29 -3.41 11.61
C PHE A 387 -2.19 -3.70 12.63
N GLY A 388 -2.12 -3.01 13.78
CA GLY A 388 -1.03 -3.19 14.74
C GLY A 388 0.32 -2.65 14.25
N VAL A 389 0.32 -1.68 13.35
CA VAL A 389 1.50 -1.07 12.75
C VAL A 389 1.58 0.41 13.12
N ASN A 390 2.71 0.85 13.65
CA ASN A 390 3.03 2.26 13.85
C ASN A 390 3.66 2.83 12.57
N CYS A 391 3.22 4.00 12.14
CA CYS A 391 3.86 4.73 11.05
C CYS A 391 5.06 5.52 11.56
N VAL A 392 6.17 5.43 10.85
CA VAL A 392 7.38 6.24 11.06
C VAL A 392 7.55 7.11 9.83
N TRP A 393 7.33 8.40 10.00
CA TRP A 393 7.22 9.33 8.90
C TRP A 393 8.54 9.99 8.53
N TYR A 394 8.79 10.17 7.24
CA TYR A 394 9.88 10.97 6.70
C TYR A 394 9.38 11.82 5.50
N ASP A 395 10.06 12.92 5.21
CA ASP A 395 9.63 13.84 4.16
C ASP A 395 10.32 13.54 2.82
N ARG A 396 11.63 13.28 2.82
CA ARG A 396 12.44 13.04 1.63
C ARG A 396 13.13 11.70 1.69
N HIS A 397 13.31 11.04 0.56
CA HIS A 397 13.96 9.73 0.48
C HIS A 397 15.38 9.70 1.09
N GLU A 398 16.09 10.82 1.04
CA GLU A 398 17.44 10.98 1.59
C GLU A 398 17.46 10.94 3.13
N GLU A 399 16.32 11.19 3.78
CA GLU A 399 16.20 11.17 5.24
C GLU A 399 16.05 9.76 5.80
N LEU A 400 15.50 8.81 5.02
CA LEU A 400 15.28 7.45 5.49
C LEU A 400 16.57 6.73 5.90
N PRO A 401 17.70 6.80 5.15
CA PRO A 401 18.99 6.27 5.60
C PRO A 401 19.44 6.87 6.93
N GLU A 402 19.34 8.19 7.10
CA GLU A 402 19.75 8.90 8.33
C GLU A 402 18.87 8.51 9.51
N LEU A 403 17.57 8.35 9.28
CA LEU A 403 16.61 7.86 10.27
C LEU A 403 16.98 6.44 10.75
N LEU A 404 17.26 5.51 9.84
CA LEU A 404 17.70 4.15 10.19
C LEU A 404 19.04 4.17 10.93
N GLU A 405 19.99 5.00 10.51
CA GLU A 405 21.27 5.20 11.20
C GLU A 405 21.08 5.71 12.64
N SER A 406 20.12 6.63 12.85
CA SER A 406 19.81 7.15 14.19
C SER A 406 19.26 6.07 15.13
N LEU A 407 18.62 5.03 14.60
CA LEU A 407 18.14 3.88 15.37
C LEU A 407 19.28 2.95 15.78
N CYS A 408 20.44 3.02 15.09
CA CYS A 408 21.61 2.21 15.36
C CYS A 408 22.51 2.79 16.46
N ASN A 409 22.25 4.01 16.87
CA ASN A 409 23.01 4.74 17.90
C ASN A 409 22.17 4.85 19.18
#